data_536d766004e940e191a78a6a88f5343d
#
_entry.id   536d766004e940e191a78a6a88f5343d
#
_cell.length_a   1.000
_cell.length_b   1.000
_cell.length_c   1.000
_cell.angle_alpha   90.00
_cell.angle_beta   90.00
_cell.angle_gamma   90.00
#
_symmetry.space_group_name_H-M   'P 1'
#
loop_
_entity.id
_entity.type
_entity.pdbx_description
1 polymer ?
#
loop_
_entity_poly.entity_id
_entity_poly.type
_entity_poly.pdbx_seq_one_letter_code
_entity_poly.pdbx_strand_id
1 'polypeptide(L)'
;MTEFPVPLDNLISYVKALHPDGGPLDNVSDAFAVSTQMDEQSDALIGYFVDQARRSGLSWSQIGGAMGVSKQAAQKRFVPTKAGDLFPPSAKPFSRFTDRAVRVIAAAGNLAAAEPLGAAHITAALLTEPEGVAAKAIAAAGVSPEQLYAAVGTGPAPRVTNEQAGGALRAGLLKLELDNDAKATLKGSLRWALRLGHNYIGTEHLLLGVAFEPGPASDALTAIGLSPQRAEELVTAEITDFQARKEAN
;
A
#
# COMPACT_ATOMS: atom_id res chain seq x y z
N MET A 1 23.91 22.31 -6.53
CA MET A 1 22.71 21.70 -5.89
C MET A 1 21.55 21.99 -6.83
N THR A 2 20.93 20.97 -7.37
CA THR A 2 19.67 21.12 -8.13
C THR A 2 18.59 21.61 -7.18
N GLU A 3 17.91 22.68 -7.55
CA GLU A 3 16.80 23.24 -6.79
C GLU A 3 15.68 22.19 -6.65
N PHE A 4 15.06 22.12 -5.48
CA PHE A 4 13.97 21.17 -5.24
C PHE A 4 12.81 21.49 -6.19
N PRO A 5 12.25 20.53 -6.93
CA PRO A 5 11.34 20.80 -8.05
C PRO A 5 9.97 21.36 -7.64
N VAL A 6 9.68 21.47 -6.34
CA VAL A 6 8.42 22.03 -5.81
C VAL A 6 8.75 23.21 -4.89
N PRO A 7 8.75 24.45 -5.42
CA PRO A 7 9.00 25.65 -4.64
C PRO A 7 7.95 25.85 -3.54
N LEU A 8 8.35 26.45 -2.42
CA LEU A 8 7.46 26.76 -1.29
C LEU A 8 6.24 27.58 -1.72
N ASP A 9 6.42 28.53 -2.65
CA ASP A 9 5.33 29.37 -3.17
C ASP A 9 4.23 28.55 -3.85
N ASN A 10 4.59 27.47 -4.54
CA ASN A 10 3.63 26.56 -5.14
C ASN A 10 2.83 25.80 -4.07
N LEU A 11 3.48 25.39 -2.98
CA LEU A 11 2.81 24.75 -1.85
C LEU A 11 1.88 25.72 -1.12
N ILE A 12 2.31 26.95 -0.92
CA ILE A 12 1.47 28.01 -0.33
C ILE A 12 0.24 28.27 -1.21
N SER A 13 0.44 28.37 -2.52
CA SER A 13 -0.66 28.57 -3.47
C SER A 13 -1.62 27.38 -3.49
N TYR A 14 -1.09 26.16 -3.42
CA TYR A 14 -1.90 24.95 -3.33
C TYR A 14 -2.74 24.90 -2.06
N VAL A 15 -2.15 25.20 -0.90
CA VAL A 15 -2.88 25.27 0.38
C VAL A 15 -4.03 26.29 0.31
N LYS A 16 -3.77 27.50 -0.22
CA LYS A 16 -4.82 28.52 -0.38
C LYS A 16 -5.94 28.13 -1.34
N ALA A 17 -5.63 27.25 -2.32
CA ALA A 17 -6.61 26.77 -3.28
C ALA A 17 -7.50 25.63 -2.74
N LEU A 18 -7.13 24.98 -1.64
CA LEU A 18 -7.94 23.91 -1.03
C LEU A 18 -9.24 24.44 -0.43
N HIS A 19 -9.20 25.62 0.19
CA HIS A 19 -10.37 26.31 0.72
C HIS A 19 -10.30 27.81 0.33
N PRO A 20 -10.73 28.19 -0.90
CA PRO A 20 -10.60 29.56 -1.39
C PRO A 20 -11.27 30.61 -0.50
N ASP A 21 -12.38 30.23 0.14
CA ASP A 21 -13.16 31.12 1.05
C ASP A 21 -12.84 30.83 2.53
N GLY A 22 -11.80 30.02 2.80
CA GLY A 22 -11.40 29.60 4.15
C GLY A 22 -10.68 30.73 4.92
N GLY A 23 -10.79 30.69 6.24
CA GLY A 23 -10.10 31.61 7.15
C GLY A 23 -8.64 31.18 7.42
N PRO A 24 -7.89 31.99 8.18
CA PRO A 24 -6.51 31.70 8.54
C PRO A 24 -6.30 30.34 9.23
N LEU A 25 -7.25 29.87 10.02
CA LEU A 25 -7.18 28.58 10.70
C LEU A 25 -7.40 27.40 9.74
N ASP A 26 -8.23 27.57 8.70
CA ASP A 26 -8.40 26.56 7.65
C ASP A 26 -7.09 26.40 6.87
N ASN A 27 -6.42 27.51 6.52
CA ASN A 27 -5.10 27.47 5.88
C ASN A 27 -4.04 26.75 6.74
N VAL A 28 -4.05 26.95 8.07
CA VAL A 28 -3.14 26.24 8.98
C VAL A 28 -3.46 24.74 9.01
N SER A 29 -4.74 24.37 9.06
CA SER A 29 -5.18 22.97 9.01
C SER A 29 -4.77 22.30 7.70
N ASP A 30 -4.96 22.98 6.58
CA ASP A 30 -4.61 22.49 5.25
C ASP A 30 -3.09 22.39 5.07
N ALA A 31 -2.33 23.40 5.52
CA ALA A 31 -0.87 23.35 5.51
C ALA A 31 -0.33 22.17 6.32
N PHE A 32 -0.92 21.89 7.49
CA PHE A 32 -0.56 20.73 8.31
C PHE A 32 -0.88 19.42 7.58
N ALA A 33 -2.03 19.33 6.92
CA ALA A 33 -2.42 18.17 6.14
C ALA A 33 -1.47 17.94 4.95
N VAL A 34 -1.12 18.99 4.20
CA VAL A 34 -0.16 18.93 3.08
C VAL A 34 1.23 18.52 3.58
N SER A 35 1.73 19.16 4.66
CA SER A 35 3.02 18.80 5.26
C SER A 35 3.08 17.32 5.63
N THR A 36 2.02 16.81 6.24
CA THR A 36 1.94 15.39 6.59
C THR A 36 2.00 14.48 5.37
N GLN A 37 1.34 14.84 4.28
CA GLN A 37 1.36 14.08 3.04
C GLN A 37 2.75 14.12 2.39
N MET A 38 3.44 15.25 2.47
CA MET A 38 4.83 15.38 2.01
C MET A 38 5.79 14.50 2.82
N ASP A 39 5.62 14.43 4.14
CA ASP A 39 6.43 13.55 5.01
C ASP A 39 6.23 12.08 4.63
N GLU A 40 5.00 11.66 4.35
CA GLU A 40 4.68 10.30 3.89
C GLU A 40 5.34 9.98 2.55
N GLN A 41 5.28 10.91 1.59
CA GLN A 41 5.95 10.75 0.28
C GLN A 41 7.47 10.74 0.41
N SER A 42 8.02 11.57 1.30
CA SER A 42 9.46 11.59 1.59
C SER A 42 9.93 10.27 2.18
N ASP A 43 9.19 9.72 3.15
CA ASP A 43 9.50 8.42 3.74
C ASP A 43 9.39 7.28 2.71
N ALA A 44 8.39 7.31 1.84
CA ALA A 44 8.23 6.34 0.76
C ALA A 44 9.39 6.43 -0.27
N LEU A 45 9.78 7.66 -0.64
CA LEU A 45 10.91 7.90 -1.55
C LEU A 45 12.21 7.37 -0.98
N ILE A 46 12.53 7.71 0.26
CA ILE A 46 13.75 7.24 0.92
C ILE A 46 13.71 5.71 1.04
N GLY A 47 12.56 5.16 1.46
CA GLY A 47 12.35 3.73 1.58
C GLY A 47 12.58 2.98 0.27
N TYR A 48 12.10 3.52 -0.85
CA TYR A 48 12.32 2.96 -2.18
C TYR A 48 13.83 2.85 -2.51
N PHE A 49 14.61 3.92 -2.31
CA PHE A 49 16.04 3.89 -2.59
C PHE A 49 16.84 3.04 -1.60
N VAL A 50 16.42 2.96 -0.34
CA VAL A 50 17.00 2.05 0.65
C VAL A 50 16.79 0.60 0.22
N ASP A 51 15.59 0.24 -0.24
CA ASP A 51 15.28 -1.10 -0.74
C ASP A 51 16.12 -1.43 -1.98
N GLN A 52 16.22 -0.51 -2.94
CA GLN A 52 17.08 -0.66 -4.12
C GLN A 52 18.55 -0.87 -3.73
N ALA A 53 19.07 -0.07 -2.79
CA ALA A 53 20.42 -0.20 -2.29
C ALA A 53 20.67 -1.57 -1.62
N ARG A 54 19.69 -2.08 -0.85
CA ARG A 54 19.77 -3.40 -0.23
C ARG A 54 19.80 -4.51 -1.28
N ARG A 55 18.97 -4.43 -2.31
CA ARG A 55 18.96 -5.40 -3.43
C ARG A 55 20.27 -5.39 -4.21
N SER A 56 20.92 -4.25 -4.32
CA SER A 56 22.27 -4.12 -4.91
C SER A 56 23.40 -4.61 -3.99
N GLY A 57 23.07 -5.24 -2.84
CA GLY A 57 24.03 -5.83 -1.91
C GLY A 57 24.67 -4.85 -0.93
N LEU A 58 24.27 -3.57 -0.92
CA LEU A 58 24.83 -2.59 0.02
C LEU A 58 24.48 -2.91 1.47
N SER A 59 25.44 -2.74 2.36
CA SER A 59 25.27 -2.97 3.79
C SER A 59 24.49 -1.84 4.48
N TRP A 60 23.85 -2.13 5.61
CA TRP A 60 23.21 -1.10 6.44
C TRP A 60 24.16 -0.02 6.93
N SER A 61 25.48 -0.32 7.05
CA SER A 61 26.49 0.68 7.40
C SER A 61 26.72 1.68 6.27
N GLN A 62 26.76 1.20 5.03
CA GLN A 62 26.89 2.06 3.85
C GLN A 62 25.64 2.93 3.64
N ILE A 63 24.45 2.32 3.79
CA ILE A 63 23.18 3.05 3.68
C ILE A 63 23.05 4.10 4.78
N GLY A 64 23.37 3.74 6.03
CA GLY A 64 23.37 4.70 7.16
C GLY A 64 24.35 5.83 6.92
N GLY A 65 25.57 5.53 6.44
CA GLY A 65 26.56 6.54 6.08
C GLY A 65 26.06 7.51 5.00
N ALA A 66 25.42 7.00 3.95
CA ALA A 66 24.83 7.83 2.89
C ALA A 66 23.68 8.73 3.40
N MET A 67 22.96 8.29 4.44
CA MET A 67 21.87 9.04 5.06
C MET A 67 22.34 9.95 6.22
N GLY A 68 23.62 9.94 6.58
CA GLY A 68 24.12 10.68 7.72
C GLY A 68 23.66 10.15 9.11
N VAL A 69 23.28 8.85 9.18
CA VAL A 69 22.80 8.21 10.40
C VAL A 69 23.58 6.93 10.71
N SER A 70 23.47 6.43 11.94
CA SER A 70 24.10 5.16 12.32
C SER A 70 23.45 3.97 11.60
N LYS A 71 24.21 2.85 11.47
CA LYS A 71 23.68 1.56 10.98
C LYS A 71 22.38 1.17 11.67
N GLN A 72 22.38 1.27 13.00
CA GLN A 72 21.23 0.89 13.83
C GLN A 72 20.02 1.81 13.56
N ALA A 73 20.24 3.11 13.41
CA ALA A 73 19.17 4.07 13.12
C ALA A 73 18.56 3.81 11.73
N ALA A 74 19.39 3.60 10.72
CA ALA A 74 18.93 3.23 9.38
C ALA A 74 18.14 1.90 9.41
N GLN A 75 18.70 0.87 10.05
CA GLN A 75 18.04 -0.43 10.14
C GLN A 75 16.72 -0.35 10.89
N LYS A 76 16.67 0.34 12.04
CA LYS A 76 15.43 0.51 12.83
C LYS A 76 14.35 1.25 12.05
N ARG A 77 14.72 2.23 11.21
CA ARG A 77 13.75 3.00 10.40
C ARG A 77 13.15 2.17 9.27
N PHE A 78 13.93 1.29 8.63
CA PHE A 78 13.54 0.61 7.40
C PHE A 78 13.39 -0.91 7.51
N VAL A 79 13.78 -1.52 8.64
CA VAL A 79 13.52 -2.94 8.92
C VAL A 79 12.56 -3.02 10.10
N PRO A 80 11.27 -3.24 9.86
CA PRO A 80 10.34 -3.51 10.93
C PRO A 80 10.69 -4.87 11.57
N THR A 81 10.92 -4.89 12.86
CA THR A 81 11.28 -6.11 13.60
C THR A 81 10.07 -6.81 14.22
N LYS A 82 8.93 -6.11 14.30
CA LYS A 82 7.66 -6.63 14.85
C LYS A 82 6.47 -6.04 14.10
N ALA A 83 5.35 -6.75 14.14
CA ALA A 83 4.09 -6.26 13.56
C ALA A 83 3.67 -4.87 14.11
N GLY A 84 3.99 -4.56 15.38
CA GLY A 84 3.77 -3.25 15.97
C GLY A 84 4.65 -2.13 15.42
N ASP A 85 5.78 -2.45 14.80
CA ASP A 85 6.69 -1.45 14.21
C ASP A 85 6.17 -0.91 12.86
N LEU A 86 5.25 -1.63 12.22
CA LEU A 86 4.57 -1.19 11.00
C LEU A 86 3.29 -0.42 11.28
N PHE A 87 2.75 -0.58 12.47
CA PHE A 87 1.65 0.21 13.00
C PHE A 87 2.04 0.76 14.38
N PRO A 88 3.13 1.56 14.52
CA PRO A 88 3.44 2.16 15.80
C PRO A 88 2.26 3.03 16.23
N PRO A 89 1.96 3.14 17.54
CA PRO A 89 0.86 3.97 18.03
C PRO A 89 0.93 5.43 17.59
N SER A 90 2.12 5.89 17.21
CA SER A 90 2.42 7.23 16.71
C SER A 90 2.39 7.36 15.20
N ALA A 91 2.32 6.25 14.43
CA ALA A 91 2.24 6.29 12.98
C ALA A 91 0.78 6.35 12.54
N LYS A 92 0.52 7.12 11.49
CA LYS A 92 -0.77 7.07 10.83
C LYS A 92 -0.99 5.67 10.27
N PRO A 93 -2.17 5.09 10.46
CA PRO A 93 -2.55 3.86 9.78
C PRO A 93 -2.29 4.01 8.28
N PHE A 94 -1.74 2.96 7.68
CA PHE A 94 -1.46 2.92 6.24
C PHE A 94 -0.30 3.80 5.72
N SER A 95 0.49 4.47 6.56
CA SER A 95 1.63 5.30 6.11
C SER A 95 2.69 4.53 5.28
N ARG A 96 2.69 3.20 5.36
CA ARG A 96 3.57 2.32 4.57
C ARG A 96 2.87 1.64 3.39
N PHE A 97 1.61 1.95 3.17
CA PHE A 97 0.90 1.44 2.00
C PHE A 97 1.23 2.31 0.79
N THR A 98 1.44 1.67 -0.36
CA THR A 98 1.54 2.40 -1.62
C THR A 98 0.19 3.06 -1.95
N ASP A 99 0.20 4.12 -2.75
CA ASP A 99 -1.03 4.79 -3.19
C ASP A 99 -2.04 3.80 -3.79
N ARG A 100 -1.56 2.82 -4.58
CA ARG A 100 -2.42 1.76 -5.12
C ARG A 100 -3.05 0.91 -4.03
N ALA A 101 -2.25 0.48 -3.05
CA ALA A 101 -2.77 -0.33 -1.94
C ALA A 101 -3.78 0.45 -1.09
N VAL A 102 -3.55 1.75 -0.89
CA VAL A 102 -4.50 2.65 -0.22
C VAL A 102 -5.82 2.75 -1.00
N ARG A 103 -5.75 2.94 -2.34
CA ARG A 103 -6.95 2.97 -3.18
C ARG A 103 -7.71 1.64 -3.15
N VAL A 104 -7.00 0.50 -3.14
CA VAL A 104 -7.63 -0.83 -2.98
C VAL A 104 -8.39 -0.92 -1.66
N ILE A 105 -7.80 -0.51 -0.54
CA ILE A 105 -8.48 -0.54 0.77
C ILE A 105 -9.68 0.41 0.80
N ALA A 106 -9.56 1.60 0.21
CA ALA A 106 -10.69 2.53 0.09
C ALA A 106 -11.81 1.97 -0.80
N ALA A 107 -11.47 1.36 -1.93
CA ALA A 107 -12.43 0.69 -2.82
C ALA A 107 -13.13 -0.49 -2.13
N ALA A 108 -12.38 -1.28 -1.35
CA ALA A 108 -12.93 -2.38 -0.55
C ALA A 108 -13.91 -1.87 0.52
N GLY A 109 -13.57 -0.75 1.19
CA GLY A 109 -14.47 -0.09 2.15
C GLY A 109 -15.76 0.42 1.50
N ASN A 110 -15.66 1.00 0.31
CA ASN A 110 -16.86 1.42 -0.44
C ASN A 110 -17.71 0.23 -0.89
N LEU A 111 -17.08 -0.90 -1.24
CA LEU A 111 -17.79 -2.13 -1.61
C LEU A 111 -18.50 -2.76 -0.41
N ALA A 112 -17.86 -2.76 0.75
CA ALA A 112 -18.45 -3.26 2.01
C ALA A 112 -19.65 -2.41 2.46
N ALA A 113 -19.70 -1.13 2.09
CA ALA A 113 -20.75 -0.18 2.45
C ALA A 113 -20.99 -0.10 3.98
N ALA A 114 -22.10 -0.66 4.46
CA ALA A 114 -22.47 -0.65 5.88
C ALA A 114 -22.01 -1.91 6.64
N GLU A 115 -21.46 -2.89 5.95
CA GLU A 115 -20.96 -4.12 6.55
C GLU A 115 -19.50 -4.00 6.98
N PRO A 116 -19.01 -4.82 7.93
CA PRO A 116 -17.59 -4.88 8.21
C PRO A 116 -16.78 -5.26 6.96
N LEU A 117 -15.68 -4.55 6.73
CA LEU A 117 -14.80 -4.85 5.61
C LEU A 117 -14.14 -6.22 5.83
N GLY A 118 -14.37 -7.15 4.90
CA GLY A 118 -13.82 -8.50 4.91
C GLY A 118 -12.75 -8.73 3.85
N ALA A 119 -12.05 -9.87 3.94
CA ALA A 119 -11.05 -10.28 2.97
C ALA A 119 -11.62 -10.42 1.54
N ALA A 120 -12.88 -10.82 1.39
CA ALA A 120 -13.57 -10.88 0.10
C ALA A 120 -13.65 -9.51 -0.59
N HIS A 121 -13.96 -8.45 0.16
CA HIS A 121 -14.00 -7.08 -0.34
C HIS A 121 -12.60 -6.60 -0.79
N ILE A 122 -11.55 -6.90 0.00
CA ILE A 122 -10.16 -6.60 -0.37
C ILE A 122 -9.80 -7.31 -1.67
N THR A 123 -10.14 -8.61 -1.78
CA THR A 123 -9.83 -9.43 -2.96
C THR A 123 -10.47 -8.86 -4.22
N ALA A 124 -11.75 -8.53 -4.18
CA ALA A 124 -12.45 -7.91 -5.31
C ALA A 124 -11.85 -6.55 -5.69
N ALA A 125 -11.48 -5.75 -4.69
CA ALA A 125 -10.91 -4.42 -4.89
C ALA A 125 -9.51 -4.44 -5.50
N LEU A 126 -8.74 -5.54 -5.41
CA LEU A 126 -7.43 -5.66 -6.08
C LEU A 126 -7.51 -5.40 -7.59
N LEU A 127 -8.64 -5.74 -8.23
CA LEU A 127 -8.85 -5.54 -9.66
C LEU A 127 -9.14 -4.08 -10.05
N THR A 128 -9.35 -3.18 -9.09
CA THR A 128 -9.49 -1.73 -9.36
C THR A 128 -8.17 -1.10 -9.80
N GLU A 129 -7.04 -1.77 -9.53
CA GLU A 129 -5.69 -1.35 -9.89
C GLU A 129 -5.08 -2.29 -10.94
N PRO A 130 -5.48 -2.20 -12.23
CA PRO A 130 -5.07 -3.15 -13.27
C PRO A 130 -3.55 -3.16 -13.53
N GLU A 131 -2.88 -2.03 -13.26
CA GLU A 131 -1.42 -1.92 -13.31
C GLU A 131 -0.72 -2.36 -12.01
N GLY A 132 -1.47 -2.77 -11.01
CA GLY A 132 -0.95 -3.33 -9.76
C GLY A 132 -0.46 -4.77 -9.96
N VAL A 133 0.59 -5.14 -9.22
CA VAL A 133 1.17 -6.49 -9.29
C VAL A 133 0.11 -7.57 -8.99
N ALA A 134 -0.80 -7.33 -8.04
CA ALA A 134 -1.86 -8.28 -7.71
C ALA A 134 -2.79 -8.55 -8.90
N ALA A 135 -3.28 -7.51 -9.58
CA ALA A 135 -4.18 -7.68 -10.71
C ALA A 135 -3.49 -8.41 -11.87
N LYS A 136 -2.23 -8.10 -12.14
CA LYS A 136 -1.41 -8.80 -13.14
C LYS A 136 -1.20 -10.27 -12.79
N ALA A 137 -0.88 -10.58 -11.53
CA ALA A 137 -0.72 -11.95 -11.06
C ALA A 137 -2.04 -12.75 -11.17
N ILE A 138 -3.19 -12.15 -10.83
CA ILE A 138 -4.51 -12.76 -10.99
C ILE A 138 -4.79 -13.05 -12.48
N ALA A 139 -4.51 -12.09 -13.36
CA ALA A 139 -4.67 -12.26 -14.80
C ALA A 139 -3.71 -13.35 -15.36
N ALA A 140 -2.46 -13.39 -14.90
CA ALA A 140 -1.48 -14.41 -15.27
C ALA A 140 -1.86 -15.82 -14.78
N ALA A 141 -2.68 -15.93 -13.73
CA ALA A 141 -3.29 -17.19 -13.32
C ALA A 141 -4.41 -17.66 -14.26
N GLY A 142 -4.82 -16.84 -15.23
CA GLY A 142 -5.95 -17.11 -16.12
C GLY A 142 -7.33 -16.85 -15.49
N VAL A 143 -7.37 -16.15 -14.36
CA VAL A 143 -8.60 -15.85 -13.62
C VAL A 143 -9.24 -14.58 -14.18
N SER A 144 -10.48 -14.69 -14.70
CA SER A 144 -11.23 -13.51 -15.13
C SER A 144 -11.79 -12.72 -13.94
N PRO A 145 -12.08 -11.41 -14.12
CA PRO A 145 -12.74 -10.62 -13.09
C PRO A 145 -14.06 -11.24 -12.61
N GLU A 146 -14.88 -11.74 -13.52
CA GLU A 146 -16.18 -12.36 -13.20
C GLU A 146 -16.01 -13.62 -12.37
N GLN A 147 -15.02 -14.45 -12.70
CA GLN A 147 -14.68 -15.65 -11.92
C GLN A 147 -14.24 -15.28 -10.50
N LEU A 148 -13.40 -14.23 -10.37
CA LEU A 148 -12.96 -13.77 -9.05
C LEU A 148 -14.13 -13.28 -8.20
N TYR A 149 -14.97 -12.40 -8.75
CA TYR A 149 -16.12 -11.85 -8.02
C TYR A 149 -17.11 -12.95 -7.61
N ALA A 150 -17.39 -13.88 -8.52
CA ALA A 150 -18.28 -15.01 -8.20
C ALA A 150 -17.68 -15.90 -7.10
N ALA A 151 -16.39 -16.18 -7.14
CA ALA A 151 -15.71 -17.02 -6.16
C ALA A 151 -15.74 -16.40 -4.75
N VAL A 152 -15.46 -15.10 -4.63
CA VAL A 152 -15.44 -14.43 -3.32
C VAL A 152 -16.83 -13.92 -2.88
N GLY A 153 -17.87 -14.11 -3.70
CA GLY A 153 -19.25 -13.76 -3.36
C GLY A 153 -19.52 -12.25 -3.33
N THR A 154 -18.79 -11.47 -4.13
CA THR A 154 -18.97 -10.01 -4.19
C THR A 154 -19.15 -9.53 -5.63
N GLY A 155 -19.52 -8.26 -5.80
CA GLY A 155 -19.46 -7.56 -7.09
C GLY A 155 -18.15 -6.82 -7.30
N PRO A 156 -18.03 -6.09 -8.43
CA PRO A 156 -16.89 -5.22 -8.70
C PRO A 156 -16.84 -4.07 -7.71
N ALA A 157 -15.65 -3.79 -7.18
CA ALA A 157 -15.44 -2.62 -6.34
C ALA A 157 -15.40 -1.34 -7.18
N PRO A 158 -15.89 -0.20 -6.69
CA PRO A 158 -15.77 1.08 -7.37
C PRO A 158 -14.31 1.54 -7.40
N ARG A 159 -13.87 2.11 -8.52
CA ARG A 159 -12.55 2.75 -8.59
C ARG A 159 -12.52 4.00 -7.74
N VAL A 160 -11.42 4.20 -7.06
CA VAL A 160 -11.20 5.34 -6.16
C VAL A 160 -9.99 6.13 -6.65
N THR A 161 -10.10 7.47 -6.72
CA THR A 161 -8.98 8.35 -7.05
C THR A 161 -8.06 8.56 -5.82
N ASN A 162 -6.85 9.08 -6.04
CA ASN A 162 -5.94 9.42 -4.94
C ASN A 162 -6.56 10.43 -3.97
N GLU A 163 -7.30 11.42 -4.49
CA GLU A 163 -7.98 12.42 -3.69
C GLU A 163 -9.07 11.80 -2.81
N GLN A 164 -9.91 10.95 -3.39
CA GLN A 164 -10.95 10.21 -2.66
C GLN A 164 -10.35 9.27 -1.62
N ALA A 165 -9.30 8.53 -1.96
CA ALA A 165 -8.59 7.66 -1.03
C ALA A 165 -7.95 8.44 0.11
N GLY A 166 -7.31 9.58 -0.18
CA GLY A 166 -6.76 10.50 0.82
C GLY A 166 -7.84 11.09 1.72
N GLY A 167 -8.99 11.48 1.15
CA GLY A 167 -10.16 11.93 1.89
C GLY A 167 -10.76 10.84 2.79
N ALA A 168 -10.91 9.62 2.28
CA ALA A 168 -11.39 8.47 3.04
C ALA A 168 -10.42 8.10 4.18
N LEU A 169 -9.10 8.16 3.97
CA LEU A 169 -8.09 8.00 5.02
C LEU A 169 -8.20 9.06 6.12
N ARG A 170 -8.44 10.33 5.74
CA ARG A 170 -8.59 11.44 6.70
C ARG A 170 -9.92 11.36 7.44
N ALA A 171 -11.01 10.99 6.75
CA ALA A 171 -12.37 11.04 7.30
C ALA A 171 -12.77 9.79 8.07
N GLY A 172 -12.09 8.67 7.92
CA GLY A 172 -12.56 7.49 8.62
C GLY A 172 -12.21 6.10 8.09
N LEU A 173 -11.18 5.87 7.28
CA LEU A 173 -10.60 4.52 7.21
C LEU A 173 -10.16 4.04 8.62
N LEU A 174 -9.91 4.97 9.54
CA LEU A 174 -9.78 4.74 10.98
C LEU A 174 -11.08 4.26 11.64
N LYS A 175 -12.24 4.38 10.97
CA LYS A 175 -13.56 3.92 11.44
C LYS A 175 -14.09 2.73 10.64
N LEU A 176 -13.33 2.19 9.68
CA LEU A 176 -13.72 0.95 9.02
C LEU A 176 -13.73 -0.16 10.05
N GLU A 177 -14.91 -0.67 10.30
CA GLU A 177 -15.05 -1.93 11.04
C GLU A 177 -14.47 -3.03 10.14
N LEU A 178 -13.36 -3.61 10.58
CA LEU A 178 -12.75 -4.76 9.93
C LEU A 178 -13.27 -6.03 10.59
N ASP A 179 -13.68 -7.00 9.79
CA ASP A 179 -13.89 -8.34 10.30
C ASP A 179 -12.56 -9.03 10.67
N ASN A 180 -12.65 -10.26 11.17
CA ASN A 180 -11.47 -11.00 11.59
C ASN A 180 -10.58 -11.40 10.39
N ASP A 181 -11.19 -11.69 9.24
CA ASP A 181 -10.49 -12.12 8.03
C ASP A 181 -9.72 -10.96 7.40
N ALA A 182 -10.32 -9.77 7.34
CA ALA A 182 -9.61 -8.57 6.91
C ALA A 182 -8.45 -8.22 7.84
N LYS A 183 -8.64 -8.32 9.16
CA LYS A 183 -7.55 -8.12 10.14
C LYS A 183 -6.41 -9.13 9.94
N ALA A 184 -6.74 -10.39 9.68
CA ALA A 184 -5.76 -11.43 9.40
C ALA A 184 -5.04 -11.14 8.08
N THR A 185 -5.78 -10.81 7.01
CA THR A 185 -5.24 -10.41 5.71
C THR A 185 -4.24 -9.26 5.82
N LEU A 186 -4.59 -8.18 6.52
CA LEU A 186 -3.67 -7.04 6.69
C LEU A 186 -2.42 -7.41 7.49
N LYS A 187 -2.55 -8.24 8.53
CA LYS A 187 -1.38 -8.79 9.24
C LYS A 187 -0.53 -9.70 8.36
N GLY A 188 -1.18 -10.51 7.51
CA GLY A 188 -0.54 -11.36 6.52
C GLY A 188 0.24 -10.54 5.49
N SER A 189 -0.39 -9.50 4.94
CA SER A 189 0.23 -8.58 3.97
C SER A 189 1.52 -7.98 4.53
N LEU A 190 1.50 -7.63 5.80
CA LEU A 190 2.66 -7.15 6.51
C LEU A 190 3.76 -8.21 6.63
N ARG A 191 3.42 -9.43 7.04
CA ARG A 191 4.39 -10.53 7.10
C ARG A 191 5.03 -10.80 5.74
N TRP A 192 4.25 -10.71 4.66
CA TRP A 192 4.74 -10.86 3.30
C TRP A 192 5.65 -9.73 2.86
N ALA A 193 5.33 -8.46 3.19
CA ALA A 193 6.23 -7.35 2.94
C ALA A 193 7.60 -7.57 3.61
N LEU A 194 7.59 -7.99 4.89
CA LEU A 194 8.82 -8.34 5.61
C LEU A 194 9.58 -9.50 4.97
N ARG A 195 8.89 -10.57 4.59
CA ARG A 195 9.49 -11.75 3.96
C ARG A 195 10.16 -11.41 2.63
N LEU A 196 9.54 -10.54 1.83
CA LEU A 196 10.09 -10.06 0.57
C LEU A 196 11.14 -8.95 0.74
N GLY A 197 11.42 -8.52 1.97
CA GLY A 197 12.38 -7.45 2.27
C GLY A 197 11.89 -6.06 1.91
N HIS A 198 10.58 -5.88 1.72
CA HIS A 198 9.96 -4.61 1.37
C HIS A 198 9.64 -3.80 2.64
N ASN A 199 9.87 -2.50 2.58
CA ASN A 199 9.50 -1.57 3.65
C ASN A 199 8.15 -0.86 3.39
N TYR A 200 7.43 -1.30 2.37
CA TYR A 200 6.11 -0.82 1.96
C TYR A 200 5.12 -1.98 1.82
N ILE A 201 3.85 -1.68 1.80
CA ILE A 201 2.78 -2.63 1.52
C ILE A 201 2.12 -2.23 0.20
N GLY A 202 2.33 -3.04 -0.84
CA GLY A 202 1.71 -2.89 -2.15
C GLY A 202 0.54 -3.85 -2.35
N THR A 203 -0.06 -3.82 -3.53
CA THR A 203 -1.17 -4.72 -3.91
C THR A 203 -0.77 -6.19 -3.87
N GLU A 204 0.48 -6.50 -4.22
CA GLU A 204 1.07 -7.84 -4.13
C GLU A 204 1.02 -8.41 -2.72
N HIS A 205 1.34 -7.58 -1.72
CA HIS A 205 1.31 -8.01 -0.34
C HIS A 205 -0.12 -8.24 0.15
N LEU A 206 -1.08 -7.44 -0.33
CA LEU A 206 -2.51 -7.64 -0.05
C LEU A 206 -2.98 -8.98 -0.63
N LEU A 207 -2.65 -9.29 -1.89
CA LEU A 207 -2.99 -10.58 -2.51
C LEU A 207 -2.39 -11.75 -1.73
N LEU A 208 -1.09 -11.68 -1.40
CA LEU A 208 -0.44 -12.73 -0.61
C LEU A 208 -1.01 -12.83 0.81
N GLY A 209 -1.40 -11.70 1.39
CA GLY A 209 -2.11 -11.67 2.67
C GLY A 209 -3.43 -12.41 2.62
N VAL A 210 -4.23 -12.23 1.56
CA VAL A 210 -5.47 -13.00 1.36
C VAL A 210 -5.17 -14.47 1.12
N ALA A 211 -4.26 -14.77 0.20
CA ALA A 211 -4.02 -16.15 -0.24
C ALA A 211 -3.47 -17.06 0.86
N PHE A 212 -2.64 -16.55 1.74
CA PHE A 212 -1.97 -17.34 2.79
C PHE A 212 -2.66 -17.31 4.16
N GLU A 213 -3.62 -16.43 4.39
CA GLU A 213 -4.42 -16.48 5.62
C GLU A 213 -5.60 -17.42 5.44
N PRO A 214 -5.71 -18.48 6.26
CA PRO A 214 -6.82 -19.42 6.17
C PRO A 214 -8.16 -18.71 6.34
N GLY A 215 -9.08 -18.95 5.41
CA GLY A 215 -10.42 -18.37 5.45
C GLY A 215 -11.15 -18.45 4.11
N PRO A 216 -12.44 -18.05 4.07
CA PRO A 216 -13.28 -18.20 2.89
C PRO A 216 -12.70 -17.58 1.61
N ALA A 217 -12.01 -16.43 1.72
CA ALA A 217 -11.41 -15.76 0.56
C ALA A 217 -10.20 -16.54 0.01
N SER A 218 -9.36 -17.11 0.87
CA SER A 218 -8.24 -17.98 0.46
C SER A 218 -8.74 -19.27 -0.18
N ASP A 219 -9.76 -19.88 0.39
CA ASP A 219 -10.40 -21.08 -0.16
C ASP A 219 -11.01 -20.81 -1.54
N ALA A 220 -11.68 -19.66 -1.69
CA ALA A 220 -12.25 -19.21 -2.96
C ALA A 220 -11.16 -19.00 -4.03
N LEU A 221 -10.05 -18.33 -3.69
CA LEU A 221 -8.91 -18.17 -4.60
C LEU A 221 -8.35 -19.51 -5.04
N THR A 222 -8.20 -20.45 -4.10
CA THR A 222 -7.70 -21.81 -4.38
C THR A 222 -8.63 -22.56 -5.33
N ALA A 223 -9.95 -22.44 -5.13
CA ALA A 223 -10.95 -23.10 -5.96
C ALA A 223 -10.93 -22.65 -7.43
N ILE A 224 -10.50 -21.41 -7.69
CA ILE A 224 -10.38 -20.87 -9.06
C ILE A 224 -8.95 -20.98 -9.63
N GLY A 225 -8.07 -21.76 -9.00
CA GLY A 225 -6.72 -22.06 -9.49
C GLY A 225 -5.63 -21.10 -9.01
N LEU A 226 -5.95 -20.18 -8.11
CA LEU A 226 -4.99 -19.25 -7.49
C LEU A 226 -4.66 -19.70 -6.05
N SER A 227 -4.04 -20.88 -5.93
CA SER A 227 -3.57 -21.37 -4.62
C SER A 227 -2.51 -20.44 -4.01
N PRO A 228 -2.25 -20.50 -2.69
CA PRO A 228 -1.23 -19.69 -2.04
C PRO A 228 0.14 -19.75 -2.75
N GLN A 229 0.59 -20.95 -3.09
CA GLN A 229 1.88 -21.18 -3.77
C GLN A 229 1.86 -20.54 -5.18
N ARG A 230 0.76 -20.72 -5.91
CA ARG A 230 0.61 -20.13 -7.23
C ARG A 230 0.58 -18.61 -7.20
N ALA A 231 -0.06 -18.03 -6.20
CA ALA A 231 -0.06 -16.59 -5.97
C ALA A 231 1.36 -16.05 -5.67
N GLU A 232 2.14 -16.76 -4.84
CA GLU A 232 3.54 -16.41 -4.54
C GLU A 232 4.42 -16.47 -5.80
N GLU A 233 4.32 -17.54 -6.60
CA GLU A 233 5.05 -17.68 -7.86
C GLU A 233 4.76 -16.52 -8.83
N LEU A 234 3.47 -16.23 -9.07
CA LEU A 234 3.05 -15.22 -10.03
C LEU A 234 3.41 -13.80 -9.55
N VAL A 235 3.21 -13.51 -8.27
CA VAL A 235 3.63 -12.24 -7.68
C VAL A 235 5.14 -12.05 -7.81
N THR A 236 5.92 -13.08 -7.52
CA THR A 236 7.39 -13.01 -7.64
C THR A 236 7.83 -12.79 -9.08
N ALA A 237 7.20 -13.47 -10.04
CA ALA A 237 7.45 -13.28 -11.47
C ALA A 237 7.16 -11.84 -11.90
N GLU A 238 5.99 -11.29 -11.55
CA GLU A 238 5.61 -9.91 -11.89
C GLU A 238 6.56 -8.86 -11.28
N ILE A 239 7.03 -9.08 -10.04
CA ILE A 239 8.01 -8.20 -9.40
C ILE A 239 9.33 -8.24 -10.17
N THR A 240 9.79 -9.43 -10.56
CA THR A 240 11.04 -9.61 -11.31
C THR A 240 10.96 -8.95 -12.68
N ASP A 241 9.87 -9.14 -13.40
CA ASP A 241 9.62 -8.53 -14.70
C ASP A 241 9.54 -7.00 -14.62
N PHE A 242 8.92 -6.48 -13.58
CA PHE A 242 8.87 -5.04 -13.34
C PHE A 242 10.27 -4.46 -13.12
N GLN A 243 11.13 -5.16 -12.37
CA GLN A 243 12.51 -4.75 -12.13
C GLN A 243 13.34 -4.77 -13.42
N ALA A 244 13.25 -5.84 -14.21
CA ALA A 244 13.96 -5.97 -15.48
C ALA A 244 13.58 -4.86 -16.49
N ARG A 245 12.29 -4.52 -16.59
CA ARG A 245 11.83 -3.40 -17.46
C ARG A 245 12.35 -2.04 -17.02
N LYS A 246 12.60 -1.88 -15.72
CA LYS A 246 13.09 -0.62 -15.15
C LYS A 246 14.60 -0.44 -15.31
N GLU A 247 15.34 -1.54 -15.37
CA GLU A 247 16.78 -1.54 -15.65
C GLU A 247 17.09 -1.35 -17.14
N ALA A 248 16.11 -1.64 -18.02
CA ALA A 248 16.24 -1.52 -19.47
C ALA A 248 15.88 -0.11 -20.01
N ASN A 249 15.32 0.78 -19.21
CA ASN A 249 14.95 2.16 -19.53
C ASN A 249 15.79 3.18 -18.74
#